data_e555aa664eeb8cae263c57ccfe1472cd
#
_entry.id   e555aa664eeb8cae263c57ccfe1472cd
#
_cell.length_a   1.000
_cell.length_b   1.000
_cell.length_c   1.000
_cell.angle_alpha   90.00
_cell.angle_beta   90.00
_cell.angle_gamma   90.00
#
_symmetry.space_group_name_H-M   'P 1'
#
loop_
_entity.id
_entity.type
_entity.pdbx_description
1 polymer ?
#
loop_
_entity_poly.entity_id
_entity_poly.type
_entity_poly.pdbx_seq_one_letter_code
_entity_poly.pdbx_strand_id
1 'polypeptide(L)'
;MFFVSNPARAAAPFKVVTTFTVIADMAKNVAGDAAQVESITKPGAEIHNYQPTPGDLIKAQGANLILWNGLNLELWFEKFFSRLKNVPSVVVSQGVEPMGITDGPYSGKPNPHAWMSPSAALIYVDNIRDALVKYDPANAATYTANAAAYKAKITAAIDPIRAELEKVPPEQRWLVTSEGAFSYLARDFGLKPLYLWPINADQQGTPQQVRRVVDLMRKDHIPVIFSESTISAEPAKQVARETGARYGGVLYVDSLSDPSGPVPTYLDLLKVTSGTITAGLTGSAKP
;
A
#
# COMPACT_ATOMS: atom_id res chain seq x y z
N MET A 1 -25.42 -56.12 0.98
CA MET A 1 -24.07 -55.55 0.95
C MET A 1 -24.24 -54.04 1.01
N PHE A 2 -24.10 -53.42 2.18
CA PHE A 2 -24.28 -51.96 2.35
C PHE A 2 -22.97 -51.29 2.06
N PHE A 3 -22.91 -50.47 1.00
CA PHE A 3 -21.79 -49.55 0.75
C PHE A 3 -21.90 -48.39 1.74
N VAL A 4 -21.05 -48.38 2.75
CA VAL A 4 -20.84 -47.21 3.60
C VAL A 4 -19.97 -46.23 2.79
N SER A 5 -20.59 -45.20 2.20
CA SER A 5 -19.87 -44.09 1.64
C SER A 5 -19.23 -43.30 2.78
N ASN A 6 -17.91 -43.39 2.90
CA ASN A 6 -17.14 -42.52 3.77
C ASN A 6 -17.32 -41.05 3.27
N PRO A 7 -17.78 -40.11 4.10
CA PRO A 7 -17.80 -38.74 3.71
C PRO A 7 -16.36 -38.30 3.44
N ALA A 8 -16.09 -37.87 2.23
CA ALA A 8 -14.81 -37.29 1.88
C ALA A 8 -14.53 -36.12 2.85
N ARG A 9 -13.52 -36.27 3.70
CA ARG A 9 -13.06 -35.21 4.58
C ARG A 9 -12.66 -34.05 3.69
N ALA A 10 -13.41 -32.93 3.74
CA ALA A 10 -13.06 -31.73 3.01
C ALA A 10 -11.60 -31.39 3.30
N ALA A 11 -10.79 -31.25 2.26
CA ALA A 11 -9.40 -30.82 2.41
C ALA A 11 -9.39 -29.47 3.14
N ALA A 12 -8.40 -29.28 4.03
CA ALA A 12 -8.24 -27.97 4.67
C ALA A 12 -8.06 -26.89 3.58
N PRO A 13 -8.68 -25.71 3.73
CA PRO A 13 -8.57 -24.67 2.73
C PRO A 13 -7.10 -24.24 2.55
N PHE A 14 -6.72 -23.93 1.31
CA PHE A 14 -5.39 -23.38 1.02
C PHE A 14 -5.21 -22.08 1.79
N LYS A 15 -4.15 -21.98 2.60
CA LYS A 15 -3.91 -20.86 3.50
C LYS A 15 -2.80 -19.95 2.98
N VAL A 16 -3.11 -18.69 2.77
CA VAL A 16 -2.19 -17.63 2.39
C VAL A 16 -1.99 -16.67 3.56
N VAL A 17 -0.75 -16.36 3.87
CA VAL A 17 -0.40 -15.31 4.85
C VAL A 17 0.32 -14.19 4.13
N THR A 18 -0.02 -12.95 4.46
CA THR A 18 0.63 -11.76 3.90
C THR A 18 1.27 -10.95 5.02
N THR A 19 2.25 -10.13 4.68
CA THR A 19 2.95 -9.29 5.66
C THR A 19 2.06 -8.18 6.20
N PHE A 20 1.23 -7.55 5.36
CA PHE A 20 0.36 -6.46 5.80
C PHE A 20 -0.99 -6.44 5.07
N THR A 21 -1.89 -5.61 5.59
CA THR A 21 -3.33 -5.63 5.28
C THR A 21 -3.64 -5.31 3.81
N VAL A 22 -2.86 -4.45 3.15
CA VAL A 22 -3.06 -4.07 1.74
C VAL A 22 -2.86 -5.28 0.82
N ILE A 23 -1.75 -6.01 0.98
CA ILE A 23 -1.52 -7.25 0.20
C ILE A 23 -2.57 -8.30 0.55
N ALA A 24 -3.01 -8.36 1.83
CA ALA A 24 -4.06 -9.30 2.24
C ALA A 24 -5.37 -9.05 1.49
N ASP A 25 -5.78 -7.80 1.34
CA ASP A 25 -7.01 -7.48 0.61
C ASP A 25 -6.87 -7.78 -0.90
N MET A 26 -5.74 -7.42 -1.51
CA MET A 26 -5.47 -7.80 -2.91
C MET A 26 -5.53 -9.32 -3.09
N ALA A 27 -4.88 -10.07 -2.19
CA ALA A 27 -4.87 -11.54 -2.23
C ALA A 27 -6.27 -12.13 -2.01
N LYS A 28 -7.09 -11.57 -1.12
CA LYS A 28 -8.50 -11.97 -0.92
C LYS A 28 -9.33 -11.78 -2.18
N ASN A 29 -9.15 -10.65 -2.88
CA ASN A 29 -9.87 -10.37 -4.11
C ASN A 29 -9.49 -11.34 -5.24
N VAL A 30 -8.24 -11.81 -5.28
CA VAL A 30 -7.79 -12.82 -6.27
C VAL A 30 -8.19 -14.23 -5.83
N ALA A 31 -8.05 -14.54 -4.56
CA ALA A 31 -8.38 -15.86 -4.02
C ALA A 31 -9.88 -16.18 -4.03
N GLY A 32 -10.73 -15.18 -3.77
CA GLY A 32 -12.14 -15.41 -3.50
C GLY A 32 -12.31 -16.40 -2.35
N ASP A 33 -13.26 -17.32 -2.49
CA ASP A 33 -13.53 -18.38 -1.51
C ASP A 33 -12.61 -19.61 -1.64
N ALA A 34 -11.71 -19.61 -2.67
CA ALA A 34 -10.85 -20.76 -2.94
C ALA A 34 -9.65 -20.87 -1.99
N ALA A 35 -9.26 -19.78 -1.32
CA ALA A 35 -8.21 -19.80 -0.32
C ALA A 35 -8.52 -18.86 0.86
N GLN A 36 -8.01 -19.23 2.04
CA GLN A 36 -8.09 -18.41 3.24
C GLN A 36 -6.89 -17.46 3.27
N VAL A 37 -7.14 -16.16 3.38
CA VAL A 37 -6.08 -15.14 3.41
C VAL A 37 -6.07 -14.40 4.74
N GLU A 38 -4.90 -14.35 5.38
CA GLU A 38 -4.67 -13.64 6.65
C GLU A 38 -3.48 -12.68 6.54
N SER A 39 -3.54 -11.55 7.25
CA SER A 39 -2.41 -10.63 7.39
C SER A 39 -1.64 -10.87 8.69
N ILE A 40 -0.32 -10.67 8.66
CA ILE A 40 0.51 -10.61 9.88
C ILE A 40 0.16 -9.35 10.65
N THR A 41 0.29 -8.18 10.03
CA THR A 41 -0.08 -6.93 10.70
C THR A 41 -1.58 -6.75 10.79
N LYS A 42 -2.02 -5.99 11.79
CA LYS A 42 -3.43 -5.62 12.00
C LYS A 42 -3.75 -4.31 11.26
N PRO A 43 -5.04 -4.02 11.01
CA PRO A 43 -5.47 -2.71 10.54
C PRO A 43 -4.90 -1.57 11.40
N GLY A 44 -4.47 -0.50 10.75
CA GLY A 44 -3.87 0.69 11.38
C GLY A 44 -2.42 0.53 11.85
N ALA A 45 -1.80 -0.64 11.67
CA ALA A 45 -0.42 -0.85 12.11
C ALA A 45 0.58 -0.14 11.20
N GLU A 46 1.62 0.44 11.83
CA GLU A 46 2.85 0.87 11.17
C GLU A 46 3.64 -0.37 10.70
N ILE A 47 4.10 -0.38 9.46
CA ILE A 47 4.68 -1.58 8.83
C ILE A 47 6.20 -1.56 8.66
N HIS A 48 6.83 -0.38 8.64
CA HIS A 48 8.28 -0.25 8.42
C HIS A 48 9.09 -0.80 9.60
N ASN A 49 8.67 -0.50 10.83
CA ASN A 49 9.32 -0.92 12.08
C ASN A 49 8.52 -1.96 12.85
N TYR A 50 7.71 -2.76 12.13
CA TYR A 50 6.90 -3.79 12.79
C TYR A 50 7.77 -4.78 13.58
N GLN A 51 7.32 -5.11 14.78
CA GLN A 51 7.99 -6.08 15.65
C GLN A 51 7.19 -7.39 15.67
N PRO A 52 7.63 -8.43 14.94
CA PRO A 52 6.91 -9.71 14.89
C PRO A 52 6.83 -10.37 16.26
N THR A 53 5.66 -10.93 16.54
CA THR A 53 5.36 -11.66 17.76
C THR A 53 5.48 -13.18 17.57
N PRO A 54 5.56 -13.99 18.64
CA PRO A 54 5.48 -15.45 18.55
C PRO A 54 4.17 -15.92 17.86
N GLY A 55 3.08 -15.19 18.05
CA GLY A 55 1.80 -15.47 17.39
C GLY A 55 1.85 -15.32 15.87
N ASP A 56 2.60 -14.33 15.38
CA ASP A 56 2.80 -14.12 13.94
C ASP A 56 3.61 -15.26 13.33
N LEU A 57 4.60 -15.77 14.06
CA LEU A 57 5.37 -16.95 13.63
C LEU A 57 4.47 -18.19 13.50
N ILE A 58 3.61 -18.44 14.49
CA ILE A 58 2.65 -19.56 14.46
C ILE A 58 1.69 -19.41 13.27
N LYS A 59 1.16 -18.20 13.04
CA LYS A 59 0.30 -17.90 11.90
C LYS A 59 1.00 -18.23 10.57
N ALA A 60 2.23 -17.78 10.41
CA ALA A 60 3.01 -17.97 9.19
C ALA A 60 3.46 -19.42 8.98
N GLN A 61 3.81 -20.16 10.04
CA GLN A 61 4.16 -21.59 9.96
C GLN A 61 3.01 -22.46 9.45
N GLY A 62 1.77 -22.06 9.70
CA GLY A 62 0.57 -22.75 9.23
C GLY A 62 0.16 -22.40 7.80
N ALA A 63 0.91 -21.55 7.09
CA ALA A 63 0.59 -21.12 5.74
C ALA A 63 1.05 -22.14 4.69
N ASN A 64 0.31 -22.20 3.57
CA ASN A 64 0.74 -22.88 2.35
C ASN A 64 1.55 -21.95 1.44
N LEU A 65 1.36 -20.63 1.58
CA LEU A 65 2.02 -19.61 0.81
C LEU A 65 2.14 -18.32 1.62
N ILE A 66 3.26 -17.61 1.51
CA ILE A 66 3.42 -16.26 2.06
C ILE A 66 3.64 -15.27 0.93
N LEU A 67 2.93 -14.13 1.00
CA LEU A 67 3.06 -13.01 0.09
C LEU A 67 3.61 -11.80 0.84
N TRP A 68 4.65 -11.17 0.29
CA TRP A 68 5.28 -10.01 0.90
C TRP A 68 5.72 -8.99 -0.15
N ASN A 69 5.89 -7.73 0.26
CA ASN A 69 6.15 -6.63 -0.66
C ASN A 69 7.54 -6.70 -1.31
N GLY A 70 8.58 -6.89 -0.53
CA GLY A 70 9.95 -6.62 -0.97
C GLY A 70 10.28 -5.13 -1.02
N LEU A 71 11.16 -4.70 -1.92
CA LEU A 71 11.61 -3.30 -2.07
C LEU A 71 12.12 -2.69 -0.75
N ASN A 72 12.74 -3.50 0.12
CA ASN A 72 13.23 -3.13 1.46
C ASN A 72 12.14 -2.70 2.47
N LEU A 73 10.87 -3.03 2.26
CA LEU A 73 9.82 -2.71 3.23
C LEU A 73 9.98 -3.53 4.51
N GLU A 74 9.93 -4.84 4.36
CA GLU A 74 9.86 -5.76 5.49
C GLU A 74 11.24 -6.31 5.87
N LEU A 75 12.19 -5.46 6.24
CA LEU A 75 13.51 -5.90 6.72
C LEU A 75 13.42 -6.81 7.96
N TRP A 76 12.35 -6.63 8.77
CA TRP A 76 12.00 -7.51 9.88
C TRP A 76 11.59 -8.90 9.40
N PHE A 77 10.94 -8.99 8.24
CA PHE A 77 10.42 -10.24 7.69
C PHE A 77 11.53 -11.18 7.24
N GLU A 78 12.59 -10.69 6.62
CA GLU A 78 13.73 -11.51 6.19
C GLU A 78 14.35 -12.26 7.36
N LYS A 79 14.55 -11.58 8.51
CA LYS A 79 15.05 -12.19 9.75
C LYS A 79 14.07 -13.19 10.36
N PHE A 80 12.78 -12.90 10.26
CA PHE A 80 11.70 -13.72 10.77
C PHE A 80 11.51 -14.96 9.90
N PHE A 81 11.56 -14.81 8.57
CA PHE A 81 11.34 -15.87 7.60
C PHE A 81 12.43 -16.96 7.65
N SER A 82 13.65 -16.61 8.02
CA SER A 82 14.72 -17.60 8.19
C SER A 82 14.37 -18.70 9.19
N ARG A 83 13.37 -18.49 10.05
CA ARG A 83 12.86 -19.44 11.03
C ARG A 83 11.71 -20.31 10.50
N LEU A 84 11.13 -19.94 9.36
CA LEU A 84 10.03 -20.68 8.72
C LEU A 84 10.62 -21.75 7.79
N LYS A 85 10.51 -23.00 8.20
CA LYS A 85 10.96 -24.13 7.36
C LYS A 85 9.83 -24.56 6.42
N ASN A 86 10.15 -24.68 5.12
CA ASN A 86 9.28 -25.27 4.11
C ASN A 86 7.99 -24.50 3.76
N VAL A 87 7.88 -23.22 4.08
CA VAL A 87 6.77 -22.39 3.60
C VAL A 87 7.26 -21.54 2.41
N PRO A 88 6.70 -21.72 1.21
CA PRO A 88 7.07 -20.91 0.07
C PRO A 88 6.68 -19.46 0.25
N SER A 89 7.52 -18.54 -0.28
CA SER A 89 7.20 -17.11 -0.26
C SER A 89 7.40 -16.46 -1.62
N VAL A 90 6.61 -15.43 -1.90
CA VAL A 90 6.64 -14.69 -3.17
C VAL A 90 6.64 -13.19 -2.89
N VAL A 91 7.55 -12.48 -3.56
CA VAL A 91 7.58 -11.01 -3.60
C VAL A 91 6.53 -10.53 -4.59
N VAL A 92 5.52 -9.81 -4.12
CA VAL A 92 4.42 -9.37 -4.99
C VAL A 92 4.74 -8.14 -5.83
N SER A 93 5.79 -7.38 -5.48
CA SER A 93 6.29 -6.25 -6.27
C SER A 93 7.24 -6.66 -7.41
N GLN A 94 7.49 -7.94 -7.62
CA GLN A 94 8.38 -8.41 -8.69
C GLN A 94 7.96 -7.84 -10.05
N GLY A 95 8.90 -7.25 -10.79
CA GLY A 95 8.63 -6.63 -12.10
C GLY A 95 8.17 -5.18 -12.05
N VAL A 96 7.94 -4.61 -10.88
CA VAL A 96 7.74 -3.16 -10.73
C VAL A 96 9.09 -2.46 -10.92
N GLU A 97 9.14 -1.42 -11.75
CA GLU A 97 10.30 -0.54 -11.87
C GLU A 97 10.48 0.25 -10.57
N PRO A 98 11.56 0.04 -9.80
CA PRO A 98 11.72 0.69 -8.50
C PRO A 98 12.06 2.17 -8.64
N MET A 99 11.42 3.01 -7.83
CA MET A 99 11.81 4.41 -7.66
C MET A 99 12.81 4.51 -6.50
N GLY A 100 13.92 5.22 -6.71
CA GLY A 100 14.92 5.43 -5.67
C GLY A 100 14.49 6.50 -4.65
N ILE A 101 14.85 6.30 -3.40
CA ILE A 101 14.81 7.35 -2.38
C ILE A 101 15.98 8.31 -2.65
N THR A 102 15.71 9.61 -2.74
CA THR A 102 16.69 10.61 -3.17
C THR A 102 17.38 11.33 -2.02
N ASP A 103 16.88 11.17 -0.77
CA ASP A 103 17.33 11.95 0.39
C ASP A 103 17.36 11.12 1.68
N GLY A 104 18.10 11.60 2.69
CA GLY A 104 18.19 11.00 4.01
C GLY A 104 19.00 9.71 4.10
N PRO A 105 18.89 8.99 5.22
CA PRO A 105 19.67 7.76 5.48
C PRO A 105 19.42 6.61 4.51
N TYR A 106 18.28 6.64 3.82
CA TYR A 106 17.87 5.62 2.86
C TYR A 106 18.13 6.01 1.40
N SER A 107 18.88 7.09 1.15
CA SER A 107 19.25 7.52 -0.20
C SER A 107 19.87 6.38 -1.01
N GLY A 108 19.41 6.21 -2.25
CA GLY A 108 19.84 5.13 -3.14
C GLY A 108 19.13 3.78 -2.91
N LYS A 109 18.33 3.63 -1.85
CA LYS A 109 17.49 2.45 -1.65
C LYS A 109 16.17 2.60 -2.42
N PRO A 110 15.53 1.49 -2.83
CA PRO A 110 14.22 1.55 -3.44
C PRO A 110 13.18 2.08 -2.43
N ASN A 111 12.28 2.93 -2.92
CA ASN A 111 11.08 3.32 -2.19
C ASN A 111 10.12 2.12 -2.19
N PRO A 112 9.64 1.65 -1.03
CA PRO A 112 8.86 0.42 -0.95
C PRO A 112 7.39 0.56 -1.40
N HIS A 113 6.84 1.78 -1.44
CA HIS A 113 5.39 2.04 -1.52
C HIS A 113 4.81 1.89 -2.95
N ALA A 114 5.25 0.86 -3.69
CA ALA A 114 4.83 0.65 -5.07
C ALA A 114 3.33 0.32 -5.21
N TRP A 115 2.71 -0.26 -4.17
CA TRP A 115 1.26 -0.51 -4.14
C TRP A 115 0.41 0.75 -4.24
N MET A 116 0.97 1.93 -3.96
CA MET A 116 0.26 3.20 -4.13
C MET A 116 0.10 3.62 -5.59
N SER A 117 0.87 3.04 -6.51
CA SER A 117 0.71 3.22 -7.95
C SER A 117 -0.41 2.33 -8.48
N PRO A 118 -1.47 2.88 -9.11
CA PRO A 118 -2.49 2.08 -9.76
C PRO A 118 -1.93 1.16 -10.85
N SER A 119 -0.92 1.61 -11.59
CA SER A 119 -0.28 0.78 -12.63
C SER A 119 0.53 -0.37 -12.02
N ALA A 120 1.29 -0.13 -10.95
CA ALA A 120 2.01 -1.18 -10.24
C ALA A 120 1.06 -2.16 -9.55
N ALA A 121 -0.10 -1.70 -9.05
CA ALA A 121 -1.10 -2.57 -8.44
C ALA A 121 -1.57 -3.69 -9.37
N LEU A 122 -1.63 -3.45 -10.68
CA LEU A 122 -1.98 -4.47 -11.66
C LEU A 122 -0.89 -5.57 -11.71
N ILE A 123 0.38 -5.20 -11.56
CA ILE A 123 1.50 -6.14 -11.46
C ILE A 123 1.40 -6.97 -10.18
N TYR A 124 1.09 -6.32 -9.04
CA TYR A 124 0.85 -7.04 -7.78
C TYR A 124 -0.25 -8.10 -7.92
N VAL A 125 -1.37 -7.73 -8.54
CA VAL A 125 -2.49 -8.65 -8.77
C VAL A 125 -2.07 -9.83 -9.66
N ASP A 126 -1.28 -9.59 -10.70
CA ASP A 126 -0.77 -10.65 -11.56
C ASP A 126 0.20 -11.57 -10.81
N ASN A 127 1.13 -11.03 -10.01
CA ASN A 127 2.07 -11.81 -9.21
C ASN A 127 1.35 -12.65 -8.13
N ILE A 128 0.31 -12.10 -7.49
CA ILE A 128 -0.54 -12.83 -6.54
C ILE A 128 -1.26 -13.98 -7.25
N ARG A 129 -1.88 -13.73 -8.42
CA ARG A 129 -2.51 -14.76 -9.24
C ARG A 129 -1.53 -15.87 -9.59
N ASP A 130 -0.36 -15.53 -10.10
CA ASP A 130 0.65 -16.50 -10.54
C ASP A 130 1.17 -17.35 -9.38
N ALA A 131 1.34 -16.74 -8.20
CA ALA A 131 1.70 -17.45 -6.99
C ALA A 131 0.59 -18.44 -6.58
N LEU A 132 -0.67 -18.01 -6.55
CA LEU A 132 -1.80 -18.87 -6.22
C LEU A 132 -1.96 -20.02 -7.22
N VAL A 133 -1.88 -19.74 -8.53
CA VAL A 133 -1.93 -20.78 -9.58
C VAL A 133 -0.81 -21.79 -9.41
N LYS A 134 0.39 -21.34 -9.09
CA LYS A 134 1.57 -22.22 -8.91
C LYS A 134 1.43 -23.16 -7.71
N TYR A 135 0.93 -22.65 -6.57
CA TYR A 135 0.94 -23.39 -5.31
C TYR A 135 -0.42 -24.05 -4.99
N ASP A 136 -1.48 -23.64 -5.68
CA ASP A 136 -2.83 -24.25 -5.61
C ASP A 136 -3.46 -24.36 -7.02
N PRO A 137 -2.88 -25.20 -7.90
CA PRO A 137 -3.31 -25.30 -9.29
C PRO A 137 -4.74 -25.82 -9.48
N ALA A 138 -5.32 -26.47 -8.48
CA ALA A 138 -6.70 -26.94 -8.53
C ALA A 138 -7.72 -25.80 -8.70
N ASN A 139 -7.39 -24.60 -8.21
CA ASN A 139 -8.22 -23.41 -8.26
C ASN A 139 -7.75 -22.36 -9.30
N ALA A 140 -6.85 -22.73 -10.21
CA ALA A 140 -6.20 -21.82 -11.17
C ALA A 140 -7.18 -20.99 -12.01
N ALA A 141 -8.27 -21.59 -12.47
CA ALA A 141 -9.30 -20.89 -13.26
C ALA A 141 -9.99 -19.78 -12.45
N THR A 142 -10.32 -20.06 -11.19
CA THR A 142 -10.91 -19.08 -10.26
C THR A 142 -9.97 -17.90 -10.04
N TYR A 143 -8.71 -18.16 -9.72
CA TYR A 143 -7.71 -17.11 -9.49
C TYR A 143 -7.50 -16.23 -10.72
N THR A 144 -7.45 -16.85 -11.91
CA THR A 144 -7.29 -16.12 -13.18
C THR A 144 -8.48 -15.20 -13.47
N ALA A 145 -9.70 -15.72 -13.30
CA ALA A 145 -10.91 -14.93 -13.52
C ALA A 145 -11.03 -13.78 -12.51
N ASN A 146 -10.78 -14.04 -11.23
CA ASN A 146 -10.85 -13.06 -10.17
C ASN A 146 -9.80 -11.95 -10.36
N ALA A 147 -8.56 -12.30 -10.71
CA ALA A 147 -7.50 -11.33 -10.98
C ALA A 147 -7.87 -10.40 -12.13
N ALA A 148 -8.40 -10.94 -13.23
CA ALA A 148 -8.86 -10.13 -14.37
C ALA A 148 -9.98 -9.16 -13.95
N ALA A 149 -10.98 -9.65 -13.21
CA ALA A 149 -12.08 -8.83 -12.71
C ALA A 149 -11.61 -7.75 -11.73
N TYR A 150 -10.66 -8.08 -10.85
CA TYR A 150 -10.13 -7.15 -9.86
C TYR A 150 -9.28 -6.04 -10.51
N LYS A 151 -8.45 -6.37 -11.49
CA LYS A 151 -7.70 -5.37 -12.27
C LYS A 151 -8.65 -4.40 -12.99
N ALA A 152 -9.74 -4.89 -13.57
CA ALA A 152 -10.75 -4.03 -14.18
C ALA A 152 -11.41 -3.07 -13.15
N LYS A 153 -11.69 -3.54 -11.92
CA LYS A 153 -12.20 -2.70 -10.83
C LYS A 153 -11.20 -1.61 -10.42
N ILE A 154 -9.90 -1.94 -10.32
CA ILE A 154 -8.85 -0.96 -10.00
C ILE A 154 -8.81 0.13 -11.08
N THR A 155 -8.76 -0.24 -12.35
CA THR A 155 -8.74 0.71 -13.47
C THR A 155 -9.98 1.61 -13.46
N ALA A 156 -11.18 1.03 -13.38
CA ALA A 156 -12.43 1.78 -13.34
C ALA A 156 -12.57 2.74 -12.15
N ALA A 157 -11.93 2.40 -11.01
CA ALA A 157 -11.94 3.25 -9.82
C ALA A 157 -11.04 4.48 -9.98
N ILE A 158 -9.96 4.37 -10.76
CA ILE A 158 -8.91 5.38 -10.86
C ILE A 158 -9.10 6.30 -12.08
N ASP A 159 -9.66 5.82 -13.17
CA ASP A 159 -9.81 6.61 -14.39
C ASP A 159 -10.55 7.96 -14.19
N PRO A 160 -11.67 8.03 -13.43
CA PRO A 160 -12.33 9.31 -13.16
C PRO A 160 -11.45 10.28 -12.36
N ILE A 161 -10.65 9.76 -11.41
CA ILE A 161 -9.75 10.57 -10.58
C ILE A 161 -8.62 11.14 -11.42
N ARG A 162 -8.07 10.34 -12.33
CA ARG A 162 -7.05 10.77 -13.28
C ARG A 162 -7.57 11.92 -14.15
N ALA A 163 -8.78 11.78 -14.70
CA ALA A 163 -9.40 12.79 -15.51
C ALA A 163 -9.64 14.13 -14.77
N GLU A 164 -9.95 14.08 -13.49
CA GLU A 164 -10.05 15.30 -12.65
C GLU A 164 -8.69 15.93 -12.37
N LEU A 165 -7.67 15.14 -12.08
CA LEU A 165 -6.31 15.64 -11.84
C LEU A 165 -5.68 16.25 -13.10
N GLU A 166 -6.03 15.77 -14.29
CA GLU A 166 -5.58 16.34 -15.56
C GLU A 166 -6.07 17.77 -15.78
N LYS A 167 -7.14 18.19 -15.10
CA LYS A 167 -7.65 19.58 -15.16
C LYS A 167 -6.82 20.55 -14.29
N VAL A 168 -6.03 20.05 -13.35
CA VAL A 168 -5.12 20.88 -12.55
C VAL A 168 -3.97 21.34 -13.42
N PRO A 169 -3.63 22.65 -13.46
CA PRO A 169 -2.49 23.15 -14.22
C PRO A 169 -1.17 22.48 -13.80
N PRO A 170 -0.27 22.11 -14.74
CA PRO A 170 0.97 21.37 -14.43
C PRO A 170 1.87 22.03 -13.37
N GLU A 171 1.88 23.36 -13.31
CA GLU A 171 2.65 24.13 -12.32
C GLU A 171 2.08 23.99 -10.90
N GLN A 172 0.79 23.66 -10.76
CA GLN A 172 0.09 23.49 -9.49
C GLN A 172 0.00 22.01 -9.04
N ARG A 173 0.51 21.07 -9.82
CA ARG A 173 0.44 19.63 -9.54
C ARG A 173 1.49 19.19 -8.50
N TRP A 174 1.51 19.85 -7.35
CA TRP A 174 2.37 19.45 -6.24
C TRP A 174 1.63 18.55 -5.28
N LEU A 175 2.24 17.40 -4.96
CA LEU A 175 1.77 16.50 -3.90
C LEU A 175 2.74 16.61 -2.71
N VAL A 176 2.34 17.42 -1.73
CA VAL A 176 3.14 17.65 -0.52
C VAL A 176 2.60 16.78 0.61
N THR A 177 3.46 15.93 1.17
CA THR A 177 3.12 14.93 2.19
C THR A 177 4.14 14.94 3.32
N SER A 178 3.84 14.30 4.45
CA SER A 178 4.85 14.13 5.48
C SER A 178 5.91 13.13 5.01
N GLU A 179 5.49 11.99 4.49
CA GLU A 179 6.35 10.93 3.99
C GLU A 179 6.40 10.86 2.47
N GLY A 180 7.53 10.37 1.92
CA GLY A 180 7.72 10.10 0.49
C GLY A 180 6.99 8.86 -0.05
N ALA A 181 5.95 8.39 0.65
CA ALA A 181 5.20 7.17 0.34
C ALA A 181 4.40 7.23 -0.98
N PHE A 182 4.12 8.42 -1.47
CA PHE A 182 3.26 8.63 -2.64
C PHE A 182 4.03 8.88 -3.95
N SER A 183 5.33 8.63 -3.99
CA SER A 183 6.16 8.90 -5.17
C SER A 183 5.69 8.13 -6.41
N TYR A 184 5.32 6.86 -6.26
CA TYR A 184 4.78 6.05 -7.37
C TYR A 184 3.40 6.54 -7.84
N LEU A 185 2.52 6.90 -6.90
CA LEU A 185 1.21 7.49 -7.21
C LEU A 185 1.40 8.83 -7.93
N ALA A 186 2.30 9.67 -7.43
CA ALA A 186 2.62 10.96 -8.05
C ALA A 186 3.09 10.79 -9.49
N ARG A 187 3.98 9.83 -9.76
CA ARG A 187 4.40 9.48 -11.13
C ARG A 187 3.21 9.12 -12.01
N ASP A 188 2.34 8.25 -11.55
CA ASP A 188 1.21 7.75 -12.34
C ASP A 188 0.16 8.84 -12.65
N PHE A 189 0.08 9.86 -11.81
CA PHE A 189 -0.85 11.00 -11.99
C PHE A 189 -0.18 12.28 -12.51
N GLY A 190 1.11 12.25 -12.84
CA GLY A 190 1.85 13.43 -13.30
C GLY A 190 1.94 14.53 -12.24
N LEU A 191 1.97 14.15 -10.95
CA LEU A 191 2.18 15.06 -9.83
C LEU A 191 3.66 15.18 -9.48
N LYS A 192 4.04 16.30 -8.85
CA LYS A 192 5.39 16.55 -8.34
C LYS A 192 5.44 16.20 -6.86
N PRO A 193 6.11 15.10 -6.45
CA PRO A 193 6.16 14.73 -5.04
C PRO A 193 7.10 15.66 -4.27
N LEU A 194 6.66 16.09 -3.10
CA LEU A 194 7.45 16.82 -2.11
C LEU A 194 7.08 16.31 -0.73
N TYR A 195 8.05 16.01 0.11
CA TYR A 195 7.79 15.38 1.41
C TYR A 195 8.75 15.90 2.49
N LEU A 196 8.27 15.86 3.75
CA LEU A 196 9.04 16.31 4.91
C LEU A 196 10.19 15.33 5.24
N TRP A 197 9.97 14.03 5.03
CA TRP A 197 10.97 12.96 5.15
C TRP A 197 10.69 11.80 4.19
N PRO A 198 11.72 11.00 3.83
CA PRO A 198 11.58 10.00 2.77
C PRO A 198 10.74 8.77 3.14
N ILE A 199 10.92 8.20 4.35
CA ILE A 199 10.17 7.04 4.84
C ILE A 199 10.03 7.08 6.37
N ASN A 200 9.01 6.42 6.92
CA ASN A 200 8.70 6.35 8.37
C ASN A 200 9.57 5.37 9.17
N ALA A 201 10.75 4.97 8.67
CA ALA A 201 11.50 3.87 9.27
C ALA A 201 12.09 4.18 10.67
N ASP A 202 12.63 5.40 10.89
CA ASP A 202 13.39 5.67 12.12
C ASP A 202 13.06 7.03 12.77
N GLN A 203 12.74 8.06 12.03
CA GLN A 203 12.55 9.42 12.54
C GLN A 203 11.60 10.25 11.68
N GLN A 204 10.76 11.01 12.33
CA GLN A 204 10.05 12.14 11.71
C GLN A 204 11.08 13.23 11.39
N GLY A 205 11.27 13.53 10.14
CA GLY A 205 12.19 14.48 9.52
C GLY A 205 13.02 15.42 10.38
N THR A 206 14.19 15.77 9.91
CA THR A 206 15.05 16.76 10.56
C THR A 206 14.49 18.17 10.37
N PRO A 207 14.80 19.14 11.27
CA PRO A 207 14.43 20.55 11.08
C PRO A 207 14.89 21.12 9.73
N GLN A 208 16.01 20.65 9.20
CA GLN A 208 16.53 21.07 7.89
C GLN A 208 15.65 20.58 6.73
N GLN A 209 15.19 19.33 6.79
CA GLN A 209 14.26 18.76 5.80
C GLN A 209 12.93 19.51 5.79
N VAL A 210 12.36 19.74 6.97
CA VAL A 210 11.11 20.52 7.12
C VAL A 210 11.27 21.93 6.57
N ARG A 211 12.37 22.63 6.92
CA ARG A 211 12.65 23.98 6.41
C ARG A 211 12.72 24.02 4.89
N ARG A 212 13.41 23.06 4.27
CA ARG A 212 13.49 22.96 2.80
C ARG A 212 12.10 22.91 2.17
N VAL A 213 11.18 22.13 2.74
CA VAL A 213 9.81 22.04 2.23
C VAL A 213 9.06 23.35 2.42
N VAL A 214 9.17 23.98 3.60
CA VAL A 214 8.56 25.30 3.88
C VAL A 214 9.03 26.34 2.87
N ASP A 215 10.34 26.41 2.63
CA ASP A 215 10.92 27.40 1.69
C ASP A 215 10.42 27.17 0.25
N LEU A 216 10.36 25.92 -0.19
CA LEU A 216 9.84 25.58 -1.52
C LEU A 216 8.35 25.86 -1.65
N MET A 217 7.55 25.52 -0.63
CA MET A 217 6.11 25.79 -0.64
C MET A 217 5.82 27.30 -0.72
N ARG A 218 6.59 28.13 -0.01
CA ARG A 218 6.46 29.59 -0.09
C ARG A 218 6.87 30.12 -1.46
N LYS A 219 8.01 29.65 -1.98
CA LYS A 219 8.56 30.08 -3.28
C LYS A 219 7.60 29.77 -4.43
N ASP A 220 7.05 28.56 -4.46
CA ASP A 220 6.22 28.08 -5.56
C ASP A 220 4.72 28.25 -5.28
N HIS A 221 4.36 28.96 -4.19
CA HIS A 221 2.97 29.21 -3.77
C HIS A 221 2.11 27.94 -3.69
N ILE A 222 2.67 26.85 -3.14
CA ILE A 222 2.00 25.56 -3.08
C ILE A 222 0.86 25.63 -2.05
N PRO A 223 -0.40 25.35 -2.46
CA PRO A 223 -1.55 25.74 -1.65
C PRO A 223 -1.98 24.68 -0.61
N VAL A 224 -1.42 23.47 -0.65
CA VAL A 224 -1.93 22.35 0.17
C VAL A 224 -0.81 21.37 0.57
N ILE A 225 -0.92 20.84 1.78
CA ILE A 225 -0.09 19.74 2.32
C ILE A 225 -0.99 18.72 3.01
N PHE A 226 -0.60 17.45 2.94
CA PHE A 226 -1.31 16.29 3.52
C PHE A 226 -0.45 15.57 4.55
N SER A 227 -1.06 14.71 5.36
CA SER A 227 -0.36 13.75 6.23
C SER A 227 -0.85 12.33 5.98
N GLU A 228 -0.13 11.36 6.52
CA GLU A 228 -0.47 9.94 6.44
C GLU A 228 -1.27 9.47 7.66
N SER A 229 -2.01 8.35 7.50
CA SER A 229 -2.89 7.81 8.54
C SER A 229 -2.15 7.10 9.69
N THR A 230 -0.93 6.63 9.47
CA THR A 230 -0.14 5.84 10.44
C THR A 230 0.76 6.69 11.34
N ILE A 231 0.80 8.01 11.11
CA ILE A 231 1.63 8.97 11.86
C ILE A 231 0.85 10.20 12.32
N SER A 232 1.49 11.02 13.17
CA SER A 232 0.91 12.29 13.63
C SER A 232 0.77 13.28 12.48
N ALA A 233 -0.39 13.92 12.35
CA ALA A 233 -0.64 15.00 11.41
C ALA A 233 0.01 16.35 11.82
N GLU A 234 0.53 16.50 13.02
CA GLU A 234 1.00 17.79 13.55
C GLU A 234 2.17 18.41 12.75
N PRO A 235 3.17 17.65 12.26
CA PRO A 235 4.20 18.23 11.39
C PRO A 235 3.63 18.86 10.12
N ALA A 236 2.71 18.19 9.44
CA ALA A 236 2.07 18.72 8.23
C ALA A 236 1.20 19.95 8.53
N LYS A 237 0.43 19.93 9.64
CA LYS A 237 -0.36 21.07 10.09
C LYS A 237 0.52 22.25 10.49
N GLN A 238 1.67 22.02 11.10
CA GLN A 238 2.63 23.08 11.41
C GLN A 238 3.16 23.73 10.14
N VAL A 239 3.59 22.94 9.15
CA VAL A 239 4.03 23.45 7.86
C VAL A 239 2.92 24.24 7.15
N ALA A 240 1.68 23.76 7.20
CA ALA A 240 0.53 24.49 6.67
C ALA A 240 0.39 25.89 7.32
N ARG A 241 0.46 25.97 8.65
CA ARG A 241 0.43 27.27 9.38
C ARG A 241 1.58 28.19 8.99
N GLU A 242 2.79 27.65 8.90
CA GLU A 242 3.98 28.43 8.59
C GLU A 242 4.02 28.96 7.15
N THR A 243 3.42 28.24 6.20
CA THR A 243 3.42 28.61 4.78
C THR A 243 2.16 29.35 4.34
N GLY A 244 1.10 29.34 5.15
CA GLY A 244 -0.23 29.82 4.76
C GLY A 244 -0.99 28.84 3.86
N ALA A 245 -0.44 27.64 3.63
CA ALA A 245 -1.10 26.59 2.87
C ALA A 245 -2.24 25.95 3.69
N ARG A 246 -3.16 25.30 2.99
CA ARG A 246 -4.21 24.49 3.64
C ARG A 246 -3.68 23.12 4.07
N TYR A 247 -4.15 22.61 5.19
CA TYR A 247 -4.02 21.20 5.49
C TYR A 247 -5.14 20.44 4.73
N GLY A 248 -4.74 19.58 3.78
CA GLY A 248 -5.64 18.90 2.86
C GLY A 248 -6.30 17.63 3.42
N GLY A 249 -5.83 17.18 4.60
CA GLY A 249 -6.37 15.98 5.25
C GLY A 249 -5.40 14.82 5.32
N VAL A 250 -5.95 13.65 5.70
CA VAL A 250 -5.21 12.40 5.89
C VAL A 250 -5.25 11.57 4.62
N LEU A 251 -4.10 11.05 4.20
CA LEU A 251 -3.93 10.07 3.13
C LEU A 251 -3.66 8.69 3.74
N TYR A 252 -4.27 7.66 3.19
CA TYR A 252 -4.06 6.29 3.63
C TYR A 252 -3.02 5.60 2.73
N VAL A 253 -2.07 4.89 3.34
CA VAL A 253 -0.95 4.25 2.59
C VAL A 253 -0.61 2.86 3.13
N ASP A 254 -0.11 2.76 4.37
CA ASP A 254 0.57 1.56 4.88
C ASP A 254 -0.38 0.50 5.41
N SER A 255 -1.59 0.87 5.72
CA SER A 255 -2.57 -0.02 6.33
C SER A 255 -3.99 0.29 5.89
N LEU A 256 -4.80 -0.76 5.82
CA LEU A 256 -6.24 -0.62 5.74
C LEU A 256 -6.80 -0.28 7.12
N SER A 257 -8.00 0.28 7.15
CA SER A 257 -8.77 0.48 8.38
C SER A 257 -9.50 -0.80 8.79
N ASP A 258 -10.08 -0.77 9.99
CA ASP A 258 -11.10 -1.75 10.38
C ASP A 258 -12.30 -1.74 9.41
N PRO A 259 -13.13 -2.79 9.37
CA PRO A 259 -14.28 -2.89 8.45
C PRO A 259 -15.26 -1.72 8.50
N SER A 260 -15.39 -1.05 9.64
CA SER A 260 -16.23 0.14 9.81
C SER A 260 -15.51 1.48 9.56
N GLY A 261 -14.22 1.43 9.27
CA GLY A 261 -13.39 2.62 9.04
C GLY A 261 -13.46 3.11 7.59
N PRO A 262 -12.70 4.17 7.27
CA PRO A 262 -12.81 4.85 5.99
C PRO A 262 -12.21 4.08 4.80
N VAL A 263 -11.26 3.17 5.02
CA VAL A 263 -10.55 2.43 3.96
C VAL A 263 -10.45 0.94 4.30
N PRO A 264 -11.58 0.21 4.40
CA PRO A 264 -11.58 -1.21 4.74
C PRO A 264 -11.01 -2.11 3.64
N THR A 265 -10.91 -1.63 2.40
CA THR A 265 -10.36 -2.35 1.25
C THR A 265 -9.27 -1.54 0.55
N TYR A 266 -8.45 -2.21 -0.24
CA TYR A 266 -7.45 -1.55 -1.05
C TYR A 266 -8.07 -0.60 -2.10
N LEU A 267 -9.21 -0.96 -2.68
CA LEU A 267 -9.94 -0.05 -3.57
C LEU A 267 -10.41 1.21 -2.86
N ASP A 268 -10.88 1.10 -1.62
CA ASP A 268 -11.25 2.26 -0.83
C ASP A 268 -10.03 3.11 -0.48
N LEU A 269 -8.90 2.48 -0.12
CA LEU A 269 -7.64 3.17 0.11
C LEU A 269 -7.23 4.00 -1.11
N LEU A 270 -7.23 3.42 -2.31
CA LEU A 270 -6.90 4.15 -3.54
C LEU A 270 -7.88 5.29 -3.82
N LYS A 271 -9.19 5.04 -3.71
CA LYS A 271 -10.24 6.03 -3.99
C LYS A 271 -10.20 7.19 -3.00
N VAL A 272 -10.16 6.89 -1.71
CA VAL A 272 -10.17 7.91 -0.64
C VAL A 272 -8.91 8.74 -0.72
N THR A 273 -7.74 8.12 -0.82
CA THR A 273 -6.46 8.83 -0.89
C THR A 273 -6.37 9.69 -2.15
N SER A 274 -6.64 9.13 -3.32
CA SER A 274 -6.59 9.89 -4.59
C SER A 274 -7.68 10.97 -4.65
N GLY A 275 -8.87 10.69 -4.13
CA GLY A 275 -9.96 11.66 -4.02
C GLY A 275 -9.61 12.83 -3.09
N THR A 276 -8.99 12.56 -1.93
CA THR A 276 -8.51 13.59 -0.99
C THR A 276 -7.45 14.47 -1.65
N ILE A 277 -6.50 13.88 -2.38
CA ILE A 277 -5.47 14.62 -3.14
C ILE A 277 -6.15 15.52 -4.17
N THR A 278 -7.05 14.97 -4.98
CA THR A 278 -7.78 15.72 -6.03
C THR A 278 -8.56 16.89 -5.43
N ALA A 279 -9.33 16.65 -4.38
CA ALA A 279 -10.10 17.69 -3.69
C ALA A 279 -9.19 18.79 -3.11
N GLY A 280 -8.03 18.42 -2.58
CA GLY A 280 -7.03 19.36 -2.10
C GLY A 280 -6.44 20.22 -3.21
N LEU A 281 -6.11 19.64 -4.35
CA LEU A 281 -5.50 20.36 -5.48
C LEU A 281 -6.52 21.23 -6.23
N THR A 282 -7.77 20.80 -6.36
CA THR A 282 -8.83 21.56 -7.05
C THR A 282 -9.51 22.61 -6.17
N GLY A 283 -9.20 22.64 -4.87
CA GLY A 283 -9.89 23.52 -3.91
C GLY A 283 -11.29 23.06 -3.56
N SER A 284 -11.71 21.87 -3.98
CA SER A 284 -13.05 21.31 -3.73
C SER A 284 -13.20 20.67 -2.35
N ALA A 285 -12.11 20.55 -1.58
CA ALA A 285 -12.15 20.02 -0.21
C ALA A 285 -12.95 20.96 0.68
N LYS A 286 -14.07 20.48 1.23
CA LYS A 286 -14.71 21.14 2.37
C LYS A 286 -13.74 21.09 3.56
N PRO A 287 -13.63 22.19 4.33
CA PRO A 287 -12.78 22.24 5.52
C PRO A 287 -13.16 21.19 6.56
#